data_7582269b79ce119fc7da4383cde751fb
#
_entry.id   7582269b79ce119fc7da4383cde751fb
#
_cell.length_a   1.000
_cell.length_b   1.000
_cell.length_c   1.000
_cell.angle_alpha   90.00
_cell.angle_beta   90.00
_cell.angle_gamma   90.00
#
_symmetry.space_group_name_H-M   'P 1'
#
loop_
_entity.id
_entity.type
_entity.pdbx_description
1 polymer ?
#
loop_
_entity_poly.entity_id
_entity_poly.type
_entity_poly.pdbx_seq_one_letter_code
_entity_poly.pdbx_strand_id
1 'polypeptide(L)'
;MEAIARKLTLKFGFIQSSYWISQCAINSFAAVYLHAKNFDNTQIGFILSFAAILSLILQPLTASFADKSKRVTLRHLLLALMFLVFGLSLLLYILPGSFLLISVIYILVNAVEFTVNPLFNSLAMEYMNQGVPMNYGLARGMGSISFAVMSFFLGSLVDKFGADIILPVFLVCYVLVILSTYLFHDKLPVKSQEQKDVRGLSDNIVLEEEKEASGILTFFLDHKLFLLMLCGVAMIFYSHVLINTYLINIMEHVGGSGSDMGVSLSIAAFLELPAMAFFIYIVKKIKVSTLIKLSALFFAIKSFAILLAPNVYMVHFSMVFQMIAFALFTPASIYFVNDLIEKENRVKGQSMLGVANIGVAGTLANLTGGKLLDSYGVTAMLLTGTVVTAVGFLIICISIKEPDKQKNTGGLT
;
A
#
# COMPACT_ATOMS: atom_id res chain seq x y z
N MET A 1 2.51 -3.71 -31.97
CA MET A 1 2.99 -3.49 -30.57
C MET A 1 2.09 -2.52 -29.82
N GLU A 2 1.80 -1.32 -30.34
CA GLU A 2 0.93 -0.33 -29.64
C GLU A 2 -0.47 -0.84 -29.29
N ALA A 3 -1.16 -1.53 -30.22
CA ALA A 3 -2.48 -2.09 -29.96
C ALA A 3 -2.47 -3.13 -28.82
N ILE A 4 -1.42 -3.97 -28.76
CA ILE A 4 -1.22 -4.95 -27.68
C ILE A 4 -0.92 -4.23 -26.37
N ALA A 5 -0.06 -3.20 -26.39
CA ALA A 5 0.26 -2.40 -25.22
C ALA A 5 -0.98 -1.70 -24.64
N ARG A 6 -1.80 -1.08 -25.50
CA ARG A 6 -3.06 -0.45 -25.09
C ARG A 6 -4.03 -1.47 -24.48
N LYS A 7 -4.19 -2.63 -25.11
CA LYS A 7 -5.06 -3.72 -24.62
C LYS A 7 -4.60 -4.25 -23.28
N LEU A 8 -3.30 -4.52 -23.11
CA LEU A 8 -2.73 -4.98 -21.84
C LEU A 8 -2.79 -3.91 -20.76
N THR A 9 -2.58 -2.63 -21.10
CA THR A 9 -2.78 -1.51 -20.16
C THR A 9 -4.21 -1.47 -19.63
N LEU A 10 -5.20 -1.60 -20.49
CA LEU A 10 -6.62 -1.63 -20.08
C LEU A 10 -6.93 -2.86 -19.24
N LYS A 11 -6.50 -4.06 -19.67
CA LYS A 11 -6.71 -5.29 -18.89
C LYS A 11 -6.08 -5.19 -17.49
N PHE A 12 -4.85 -4.65 -17.39
CA PHE A 12 -4.19 -4.43 -16.11
C PHE A 12 -4.91 -3.36 -15.28
N GLY A 13 -5.42 -2.32 -15.92
CA GLY A 13 -6.29 -1.33 -15.29
C GLY A 13 -7.55 -1.95 -14.68
N PHE A 14 -8.17 -2.93 -15.34
CA PHE A 14 -9.29 -3.67 -14.77
C PHE A 14 -8.89 -4.54 -13.56
N ILE A 15 -7.70 -5.17 -13.58
CA ILE A 15 -7.17 -5.87 -12.40
C ILE A 15 -7.00 -4.88 -11.25
N GLN A 16 -6.33 -3.76 -11.49
CA GLN A 16 -6.12 -2.73 -10.47
C GLN A 16 -7.44 -2.18 -9.93
N SER A 17 -8.40 -1.89 -10.82
CA SER A 17 -9.73 -1.40 -10.42
C SER A 17 -10.47 -2.39 -9.53
N SER A 18 -10.61 -3.63 -9.97
CA SER A 18 -11.33 -4.67 -9.21
C SER A 18 -10.64 -5.00 -7.89
N TYR A 19 -9.29 -5.07 -7.86
CA TYR A 19 -8.53 -5.29 -6.64
C TYR A 19 -8.74 -4.16 -5.63
N TRP A 20 -8.61 -2.88 -6.04
CA TRP A 20 -8.75 -1.76 -5.11
C TRP A 20 -10.19 -1.55 -4.63
N ILE A 21 -11.20 -1.94 -5.42
CA ILE A 21 -12.60 -2.02 -4.99
C ILE A 21 -12.74 -3.08 -3.88
N SER A 22 -12.17 -4.27 -4.04
CA SER A 22 -12.22 -5.34 -3.03
C SER A 22 -11.43 -4.97 -1.77
N GLN A 23 -10.27 -4.34 -1.92
CA GLN A 23 -9.48 -3.81 -0.81
C GLN A 23 -10.23 -2.77 0.01
N CYS A 24 -10.98 -1.89 -0.64
CA CYS A 24 -11.85 -0.96 0.06
C CYS A 24 -12.83 -1.70 0.96
N ALA A 25 -13.52 -2.71 0.45
CA ALA A 25 -14.55 -3.42 1.21
C ALA A 25 -13.97 -4.20 2.39
N ILE A 26 -12.91 -4.99 2.19
CA ILE A 26 -12.43 -5.91 3.23
C ILE A 26 -11.45 -5.24 4.21
N ASN A 27 -10.73 -4.21 3.79
CA ASN A 27 -9.68 -3.60 4.58
C ASN A 27 -10.11 -2.26 5.18
N SER A 28 -10.59 -1.31 4.36
CA SER A 28 -10.96 0.01 4.87
C SER A 28 -12.22 -0.03 5.73
N PHE A 29 -13.14 -0.96 5.44
CA PHE A 29 -14.34 -1.19 6.26
C PHE A 29 -14.18 -2.35 7.24
N ALA A 30 -12.95 -2.79 7.53
CA ALA A 30 -12.68 -3.89 8.47
C ALA A 30 -13.25 -3.65 9.86
N ALA A 31 -13.03 -2.46 10.44
CA ALA A 31 -13.54 -2.11 11.74
C ALA A 31 -15.07 -2.12 11.76
N VAL A 32 -15.72 -1.57 10.73
CA VAL A 32 -17.19 -1.56 10.58
C VAL A 32 -17.76 -2.98 10.59
N TYR A 33 -17.17 -3.88 9.78
CA TYR A 33 -17.60 -5.27 9.69
C TYR A 33 -17.39 -6.03 11.01
N LEU A 34 -16.20 -5.92 11.61
CA LEU A 34 -15.86 -6.64 12.82
C LEU A 34 -16.65 -6.14 14.04
N HIS A 35 -16.92 -4.82 14.15
CA HIS A 35 -17.81 -4.27 15.16
C HIS A 35 -19.23 -4.86 15.06
N ALA A 36 -19.76 -5.00 13.84
CA ALA A 36 -21.06 -5.64 13.64
C ALA A 36 -21.09 -7.13 14.05
N LYS A 37 -19.90 -7.76 14.16
CA LYS A 37 -19.72 -9.12 14.69
C LYS A 37 -19.36 -9.13 16.19
N ASN A 38 -19.56 -8.00 16.89
CA ASN A 38 -19.32 -7.81 18.33
C ASN A 38 -17.85 -7.92 18.76
N PHE A 39 -16.91 -7.57 17.87
CA PHE A 39 -15.50 -7.41 18.23
C PHE A 39 -15.27 -6.02 18.82
N ASP A 40 -14.51 -5.94 19.91
CA ASP A 40 -14.01 -4.67 20.42
C ASP A 40 -12.80 -4.17 19.60
N ASN A 41 -12.42 -2.90 19.78
CA ASN A 41 -11.34 -2.30 18.99
C ASN A 41 -9.98 -2.96 19.25
N THR A 42 -9.73 -3.45 20.45
CA THR A 42 -8.52 -4.19 20.80
C THR A 42 -8.43 -5.48 20.00
N GLN A 43 -9.52 -6.24 19.91
CA GLN A 43 -9.60 -7.48 19.14
C GLN A 43 -9.43 -7.22 17.62
N ILE A 44 -10.05 -6.15 17.11
CA ILE A 44 -9.89 -5.70 15.74
C ILE A 44 -8.42 -5.38 15.45
N GLY A 45 -7.79 -4.63 16.36
CA GLY A 45 -6.37 -4.31 16.27
C GLY A 45 -5.48 -5.54 16.25
N PHE A 46 -5.75 -6.55 17.06
CA PHE A 46 -5.04 -7.84 17.03
C PHE A 46 -5.20 -8.53 15.68
N ILE A 47 -6.42 -8.68 15.18
CA ILE A 47 -6.71 -9.35 13.90
C ILE A 47 -5.93 -8.70 12.76
N LEU A 48 -6.00 -7.36 12.63
CA LEU A 48 -5.35 -6.63 11.56
C LEU A 48 -3.82 -6.63 11.69
N SER A 49 -3.29 -6.61 12.92
CA SER A 49 -1.85 -6.72 13.17
C SER A 49 -1.31 -8.10 12.80
N PHE A 50 -1.98 -9.17 13.19
CA PHE A 50 -1.58 -10.53 12.80
C PHE A 50 -1.66 -10.74 11.30
N ALA A 51 -2.67 -10.17 10.63
CA ALA A 51 -2.76 -10.18 9.16
C ALA A 51 -1.57 -9.46 8.51
N ALA A 52 -1.18 -8.30 9.03
CA ALA A 52 -0.02 -7.55 8.55
C ALA A 52 1.29 -8.33 8.74
N ILE A 53 1.52 -8.89 9.93
CA ILE A 53 2.71 -9.72 10.21
C ILE A 53 2.76 -10.95 9.29
N LEU A 54 1.63 -11.65 9.15
CA LEU A 54 1.56 -12.83 8.31
C LEU A 54 1.82 -12.49 6.83
N SER A 55 1.33 -11.34 6.36
CA SER A 55 1.59 -10.89 4.98
C SER A 55 3.07 -10.62 4.73
N LEU A 56 3.80 -10.05 5.71
CA LEU A 56 5.26 -9.83 5.60
C LEU A 56 6.05 -11.15 5.44
N ILE A 57 5.52 -12.24 5.98
CA ILE A 57 6.12 -13.57 5.82
C ILE A 57 5.70 -14.19 4.49
N LEU A 58 4.43 -14.08 4.13
CA LEU A 58 3.89 -14.70 2.91
C LEU A 58 4.43 -14.05 1.63
N GLN A 59 4.65 -12.73 1.60
CA GLN A 59 5.14 -12.02 0.42
C GLN A 59 6.47 -12.59 -0.11
N PRO A 60 7.56 -12.68 0.68
CA PRO A 60 8.82 -13.23 0.17
C PRO A 60 8.72 -14.74 -0.14
N LEU A 61 7.91 -15.50 0.60
CA LEU A 61 7.72 -16.93 0.32
C LEU A 61 7.03 -17.15 -1.02
N THR A 62 5.96 -16.42 -1.30
CA THR A 62 5.22 -16.51 -2.57
C THR A 62 6.03 -15.99 -3.75
N ALA A 63 6.80 -14.90 -3.58
CA ALA A 63 7.71 -14.40 -4.59
C ALA A 63 8.80 -15.43 -4.92
N SER A 64 9.47 -15.97 -3.90
CA SER A 64 10.48 -17.04 -4.09
C SER A 64 9.91 -18.29 -4.76
N PHE A 65 8.67 -18.66 -4.41
CA PHE A 65 7.98 -19.78 -5.06
C PHE A 65 7.70 -19.49 -6.53
N ALA A 66 7.22 -18.27 -6.84
CA ALA A 66 6.96 -17.85 -8.22
C ALA A 66 8.23 -17.90 -9.08
N ASP A 67 9.37 -17.41 -8.55
CA ASP A 67 10.65 -17.35 -9.26
C ASP A 67 11.25 -18.75 -9.51
N LYS A 68 11.13 -19.66 -8.54
CA LYS A 68 11.72 -20.99 -8.62
C LYS A 68 10.86 -22.00 -9.38
N SER A 69 9.56 -21.77 -9.50
CA SER A 69 8.64 -22.72 -10.09
C SER A 69 8.71 -22.71 -11.63
N LYS A 70 9.16 -23.81 -12.21
CA LYS A 70 9.15 -24.01 -13.68
C LYS A 70 7.79 -24.48 -14.21
N ARG A 71 6.90 -24.97 -13.34
CA ARG A 71 5.60 -25.56 -13.71
C ARG A 71 4.41 -24.65 -13.50
N VAL A 72 4.49 -23.77 -12.50
CA VAL A 72 3.39 -22.86 -12.14
C VAL A 72 3.77 -21.44 -12.58
N THR A 73 2.99 -20.87 -13.49
CA THR A 73 3.18 -19.47 -13.89
C THR A 73 2.68 -18.53 -12.79
N LEU A 74 3.22 -17.31 -12.74
CA LEU A 74 2.79 -16.28 -11.80
C LEU A 74 1.27 -16.07 -11.83
N ARG A 75 0.64 -16.13 -13.01
CA ARG A 75 -0.81 -16.01 -13.15
C ARG A 75 -1.56 -17.17 -12.49
N HIS A 76 -1.08 -18.41 -12.61
CA HIS A 76 -1.71 -19.56 -11.93
C HIS A 76 -1.58 -19.47 -10.41
N LEU A 77 -0.42 -19.03 -9.91
CA LEU A 77 -0.22 -18.78 -8.49
C LEU A 77 -1.19 -17.72 -7.97
N LEU A 78 -1.31 -16.58 -8.69
CA LEU A 78 -2.27 -15.54 -8.36
C LEU A 78 -3.70 -16.06 -8.30
N LEU A 79 -4.14 -16.79 -9.32
CA LEU A 79 -5.49 -17.37 -9.35
C LEU A 79 -5.71 -18.35 -8.18
N ALA A 80 -4.73 -19.18 -7.84
CA ALA A 80 -4.83 -20.09 -6.69
C ALA A 80 -5.00 -19.33 -5.37
N LEU A 81 -4.21 -18.27 -5.14
CA LEU A 81 -4.33 -17.41 -3.96
C LEU A 81 -5.69 -16.71 -3.92
N MET A 82 -6.19 -16.25 -5.06
CA MET A 82 -7.49 -15.60 -5.14
C MET A 82 -8.65 -16.57 -4.89
N PHE A 83 -8.60 -17.77 -5.42
CA PHE A 83 -9.59 -18.79 -5.10
C PHE A 83 -9.57 -19.17 -3.62
N LEU A 84 -8.38 -19.18 -2.99
CA LEU A 84 -8.26 -19.36 -1.54
C LEU A 84 -8.98 -18.24 -0.78
N VAL A 85 -8.71 -16.97 -1.10
CA VAL A 85 -9.36 -15.81 -0.47
C VAL A 85 -10.88 -15.86 -0.68
N PHE A 86 -11.33 -16.13 -1.91
CA PHE A 86 -12.75 -16.25 -2.21
C PHE A 86 -13.41 -17.37 -1.40
N GLY A 87 -12.81 -18.55 -1.35
CA GLY A 87 -13.32 -19.69 -0.59
C GLY A 87 -13.39 -19.42 0.90
N LEU A 88 -12.34 -18.81 1.50
CA LEU A 88 -12.33 -18.41 2.90
C LEU A 88 -13.40 -17.35 3.20
N SER A 89 -13.56 -16.37 2.33
CA SER A 89 -14.57 -15.32 2.49
C SER A 89 -16.00 -15.85 2.32
N LEU A 90 -16.20 -16.79 1.41
CA LEU A 90 -17.48 -17.49 1.25
C LEU A 90 -17.80 -18.35 2.49
N LEU A 91 -16.78 -19.02 3.06
CA LEU A 91 -16.93 -19.77 4.31
C LEU A 91 -17.33 -18.83 5.46
N LEU A 92 -16.71 -17.65 5.54
CA LEU A 92 -17.05 -16.62 6.52
C LEU A 92 -18.48 -16.09 6.36
N TYR A 93 -18.99 -16.06 5.12
CA TYR A 93 -20.36 -15.63 4.83
C TYR A 93 -21.41 -16.67 5.19
N ILE A 94 -21.13 -17.96 4.95
CA ILE A 94 -22.10 -19.06 5.11
C ILE A 94 -22.18 -19.57 6.54
N LEU A 95 -21.03 -19.65 7.23
CA LEU A 95 -20.97 -20.24 8.56
C LEU A 95 -21.34 -19.23 9.64
N PRO A 96 -22.20 -19.61 10.63
CA PRO A 96 -22.38 -18.82 11.83
C PRO A 96 -21.04 -18.79 12.60
N GLY A 97 -20.36 -17.64 12.55
CA GLY A 97 -19.00 -17.53 13.04
C GLY A 97 -18.90 -17.46 14.54
N SER A 98 -18.17 -18.41 15.16
CA SER A 98 -17.61 -18.16 16.47
C SER A 98 -16.52 -17.08 16.37
N PHE A 99 -16.28 -16.36 17.46
CA PHE A 99 -15.21 -15.36 17.58
C PHE A 99 -13.89 -15.85 16.97
N LEU A 100 -13.43 -17.04 17.35
CA LEU A 100 -12.16 -17.62 16.87
C LEU A 100 -12.19 -17.88 15.36
N LEU A 101 -13.28 -18.41 14.83
CA LEU A 101 -13.41 -18.74 13.41
C LEU A 101 -13.34 -17.45 12.53
N ILE A 102 -14.09 -16.42 12.94
CA ILE A 102 -14.08 -15.12 12.26
C ILE A 102 -12.66 -14.54 12.28
N SER A 103 -11.99 -14.53 13.45
CA SER A 103 -10.64 -13.99 13.62
C SER A 103 -9.64 -14.68 12.70
N VAL A 104 -9.60 -16.01 12.72
CA VAL A 104 -8.63 -16.79 11.92
C VAL A 104 -8.87 -16.59 10.42
N ILE A 105 -10.12 -16.69 9.97
CA ILE A 105 -10.43 -16.51 8.55
C ILE A 105 -10.11 -15.07 8.11
N TYR A 106 -10.48 -14.08 8.92
CA TYR A 106 -10.23 -12.67 8.58
C TYR A 106 -8.74 -12.34 8.49
N ILE A 107 -7.92 -12.91 9.40
CA ILE A 107 -6.45 -12.81 9.36
C ILE A 107 -5.92 -13.41 8.05
N LEU A 108 -6.35 -14.62 7.70
CA LEU A 108 -5.89 -15.31 6.49
C LEU A 108 -6.31 -14.56 5.23
N VAL A 109 -7.56 -14.10 5.13
CA VAL A 109 -8.07 -13.34 3.99
C VAL A 109 -7.23 -12.09 3.80
N ASN A 110 -7.04 -11.26 4.83
CA ASN A 110 -6.28 -10.02 4.70
C ASN A 110 -4.79 -10.28 4.43
N ALA A 111 -4.17 -11.28 5.07
CA ALA A 111 -2.76 -11.60 4.83
C ALA A 111 -2.49 -12.01 3.39
N VAL A 112 -3.36 -12.84 2.81
CA VAL A 112 -3.24 -13.26 1.40
C VAL A 112 -3.55 -12.09 0.47
N GLU A 113 -4.55 -11.27 0.78
CA GLU A 113 -4.93 -10.09 -0.01
C GLU A 113 -3.78 -9.08 -0.12
N PHE A 114 -3.08 -8.80 1.00
CA PHE A 114 -1.87 -7.97 0.97
C PHE A 114 -0.72 -8.59 0.18
N THR A 115 -0.65 -9.92 0.13
CA THR A 115 0.38 -10.66 -0.60
C THR A 115 0.14 -10.62 -2.12
N VAL A 116 -1.10 -10.56 -2.56
CA VAL A 116 -1.49 -10.56 -3.98
C VAL A 116 -1.07 -9.27 -4.70
N ASN A 117 -1.10 -8.11 -4.02
CA ASN A 117 -0.80 -6.82 -4.64
C ASN A 117 0.59 -6.72 -5.31
N PRO A 118 1.71 -7.02 -4.63
CA PRO A 118 3.02 -7.01 -5.29
C PRO A 118 3.12 -8.04 -6.42
N LEU A 119 2.44 -9.17 -6.33
CA LEU A 119 2.41 -10.17 -7.40
C LEU A 119 1.68 -9.67 -8.66
N PHE A 120 0.64 -8.83 -8.53
CA PHE A 120 0.03 -8.16 -9.68
C PHE A 120 1.01 -7.23 -10.38
N ASN A 121 1.79 -6.48 -9.61
CA ASN A 121 2.80 -5.61 -10.18
C ASN A 121 3.86 -6.41 -10.94
N SER A 122 4.30 -7.55 -10.40
CA SER A 122 5.21 -8.47 -11.06
C SER A 122 4.61 -9.03 -12.36
N LEU A 123 3.31 -9.37 -12.37
CA LEU A 123 2.62 -9.85 -13.57
C LEU A 123 2.60 -8.81 -14.71
N ALA A 124 2.45 -7.52 -14.39
CA ALA A 124 2.56 -6.45 -15.39
C ALA A 124 4.00 -6.29 -15.88
N MET A 125 4.97 -6.37 -14.96
CA MET A 125 6.39 -6.26 -15.29
C MET A 125 6.89 -7.38 -16.21
N GLU A 126 6.34 -8.60 -16.12
CA GLU A 126 6.66 -9.69 -17.08
C GLU A 126 6.45 -9.26 -18.53
N TYR A 127 5.35 -8.58 -18.85
CA TYR A 127 5.09 -8.08 -20.20
C TYR A 127 5.96 -6.87 -20.57
N MET A 128 6.17 -5.96 -19.62
CA MET A 128 7.01 -4.78 -19.84
C MET A 128 8.47 -5.18 -20.10
N ASN A 129 9.01 -6.16 -19.38
CA ASN A 129 10.35 -6.71 -19.56
C ASN A 129 10.50 -7.44 -20.91
N GLN A 130 9.41 -7.89 -21.52
CA GLN A 130 9.37 -8.45 -22.87
C GLN A 130 9.26 -7.36 -23.95
N GLY A 131 9.37 -6.08 -23.57
CA GLY A 131 9.38 -4.93 -24.47
C GLY A 131 7.98 -4.43 -24.89
N VAL A 132 6.92 -4.76 -24.13
CA VAL A 132 5.59 -4.18 -24.36
C VAL A 132 5.50 -2.85 -23.62
N PRO A 133 5.31 -1.69 -24.27
CA PRO A 133 5.25 -0.39 -23.63
C PRO A 133 3.89 -0.13 -22.98
N MET A 134 3.57 -0.89 -21.90
CA MET A 134 2.35 -0.68 -21.13
C MET A 134 2.42 0.63 -20.34
N ASN A 135 1.31 1.35 -20.27
CA ASN A 135 1.18 2.52 -19.39
C ASN A 135 0.77 2.06 -17.97
N TYR A 136 1.78 1.66 -17.18
CA TYR A 136 1.57 1.21 -15.80
C TYR A 136 0.93 2.28 -14.91
N GLY A 137 1.34 3.55 -15.06
CA GLY A 137 0.81 4.66 -14.26
C GLY A 137 -0.69 4.88 -14.50
N LEU A 138 -1.14 4.82 -15.75
CA LEU A 138 -2.57 4.92 -16.09
C LEU A 138 -3.36 3.78 -15.46
N ALA A 139 -2.90 2.54 -15.62
CA ALA A 139 -3.58 1.37 -15.07
C ALA A 139 -3.64 1.42 -13.53
N ARG A 140 -2.57 1.84 -12.86
CA ARG A 140 -2.54 2.02 -11.40
C ARG A 140 -3.48 3.14 -10.94
N GLY A 141 -3.58 4.23 -11.70
CA GLY A 141 -4.50 5.34 -11.44
C GLY A 141 -5.98 4.91 -11.51
N MET A 142 -6.34 4.01 -12.42
CA MET A 142 -7.70 3.44 -12.49
C MET A 142 -8.09 2.77 -11.16
N GLY A 143 -7.15 2.08 -10.49
CA GLY A 143 -7.37 1.50 -9.18
C GLY A 143 -7.75 2.53 -8.11
N SER A 144 -7.05 3.66 -8.06
CA SER A 144 -7.33 4.72 -7.08
C SER A 144 -8.71 5.38 -7.31
N ILE A 145 -9.08 5.62 -8.57
CA ILE A 145 -10.42 6.11 -8.91
C ILE A 145 -11.49 5.11 -8.45
N SER A 146 -11.28 3.84 -8.75
CA SER A 146 -12.22 2.78 -8.39
C SER A 146 -12.37 2.63 -6.88
N PHE A 147 -11.27 2.75 -6.13
CA PHE A 147 -11.30 2.79 -4.67
C PHE A 147 -12.12 3.98 -4.15
N ALA A 148 -11.90 5.19 -4.71
CA ALA A 148 -12.63 6.39 -4.30
C ALA A 148 -14.16 6.23 -4.54
N VAL A 149 -14.53 5.75 -5.72
CA VAL A 149 -15.94 5.49 -6.06
C VAL A 149 -16.54 4.44 -5.11
N MET A 150 -15.81 3.34 -4.89
CA MET A 150 -16.29 2.27 -3.99
C MET A 150 -16.45 2.75 -2.56
N SER A 151 -15.50 3.52 -2.02
CA SER A 151 -15.58 4.06 -0.66
C SER A 151 -16.84 4.88 -0.46
N PHE A 152 -17.17 5.76 -1.41
CA PHE A 152 -18.36 6.58 -1.38
C PHE A 152 -19.65 5.75 -1.36
N PHE A 153 -19.77 4.78 -2.27
CA PHE A 153 -20.97 3.96 -2.34
C PHE A 153 -21.09 2.98 -1.19
N LEU A 154 -19.99 2.34 -0.77
CA LEU A 154 -20.01 1.35 0.31
C LEU A 154 -20.40 1.97 1.65
N GLY A 155 -19.93 3.19 1.95
CA GLY A 155 -20.37 3.92 3.13
C GLY A 155 -21.90 4.09 3.18
N SER A 156 -22.48 4.54 2.06
CA SER A 156 -23.92 4.72 1.93
C SER A 156 -24.70 3.38 1.99
N LEU A 157 -24.13 2.30 1.44
CA LEU A 157 -24.71 0.97 1.53
C LEU A 157 -24.70 0.45 2.97
N VAL A 158 -23.65 0.68 3.72
CA VAL A 158 -23.53 0.31 5.13
C VAL A 158 -24.59 1.02 5.97
N ASP A 159 -24.77 2.32 5.80
CA ASP A 159 -25.79 3.08 6.54
C ASP A 159 -27.20 2.61 6.22
N LYS A 160 -27.47 2.18 4.98
CA LYS A 160 -28.80 1.76 4.54
C LYS A 160 -29.13 0.30 4.86
N PHE A 161 -28.16 -0.62 4.71
CA PHE A 161 -28.37 -2.07 4.79
C PHE A 161 -27.65 -2.73 5.97
N GLY A 162 -26.89 -1.94 6.76
CA GLY A 162 -26.05 -2.44 7.83
C GLY A 162 -24.70 -2.98 7.34
N ALA A 163 -23.81 -3.26 8.29
CA ALA A 163 -22.43 -3.70 7.98
C ALA A 163 -22.35 -5.10 7.35
N ASP A 164 -23.38 -5.90 7.47
CA ASP A 164 -23.42 -7.26 6.86
C ASP A 164 -23.35 -7.23 5.34
N ILE A 165 -23.65 -6.08 4.69
CA ILE A 165 -23.53 -5.89 3.26
C ILE A 165 -22.07 -5.93 2.75
N ILE A 166 -21.09 -5.64 3.64
CA ILE A 166 -19.68 -5.52 3.28
C ILE A 166 -19.15 -6.81 2.67
N LEU A 167 -19.42 -7.95 3.30
CA LEU A 167 -18.90 -9.24 2.85
C LEU A 167 -19.52 -9.72 1.52
N PRO A 168 -20.85 -9.64 1.28
CA PRO A 168 -21.44 -9.87 -0.03
C PRO A 168 -20.87 -8.98 -1.14
N VAL A 169 -20.70 -7.67 -0.85
CA VAL A 169 -20.09 -6.74 -1.79
C VAL A 169 -18.64 -7.13 -2.09
N PHE A 170 -17.86 -7.47 -1.07
CA PHE A 170 -16.50 -7.99 -1.26
C PHE A 170 -16.49 -9.21 -2.17
N LEU A 171 -17.33 -10.21 -1.91
CA LEU A 171 -17.40 -11.45 -2.70
C LEU A 171 -17.72 -11.17 -4.18
N VAL A 172 -18.70 -10.30 -4.46
CA VAL A 172 -19.03 -9.90 -5.83
C VAL A 172 -17.86 -9.21 -6.51
N CYS A 173 -17.22 -8.24 -5.83
CA CYS A 173 -16.06 -7.55 -6.37
C CYS A 173 -14.87 -8.50 -6.58
N TYR A 174 -14.71 -9.48 -5.69
CA TYR A 174 -13.60 -10.44 -5.77
C TYR A 174 -13.74 -11.41 -6.96
N VAL A 175 -14.96 -11.74 -7.36
CA VAL A 175 -15.21 -12.46 -8.63
C VAL A 175 -14.66 -11.65 -9.81
N LEU A 176 -14.81 -10.32 -9.79
CA LEU A 176 -14.24 -9.45 -10.84
C LEU A 176 -12.70 -9.45 -10.82
N VAL A 177 -12.07 -9.54 -9.64
CA VAL A 177 -10.60 -9.68 -9.52
C VAL A 177 -10.13 -10.98 -10.16
N ILE A 178 -10.80 -12.10 -9.84
CA ILE A 178 -10.48 -13.42 -10.41
C ILE A 178 -10.67 -13.40 -11.94
N LEU A 179 -11.79 -12.88 -12.41
CA LEU A 179 -12.12 -12.83 -13.84
C LEU A 179 -11.13 -11.94 -14.60
N SER A 180 -10.83 -10.74 -14.11
CA SER A 180 -9.90 -9.82 -14.76
C SER A 180 -8.48 -10.41 -14.83
N THR A 181 -8.03 -11.10 -13.78
CA THR A 181 -6.75 -11.79 -13.75
C THR A 181 -6.71 -12.98 -14.69
N TYR A 182 -7.80 -13.76 -14.75
CA TYR A 182 -7.94 -14.86 -15.69
C TYR A 182 -7.87 -14.38 -17.14
N LEU A 183 -8.49 -13.26 -17.46
CA LEU A 183 -8.49 -12.65 -18.80
C LEU A 183 -7.21 -11.90 -19.14
N PHE A 184 -6.32 -11.68 -18.15
CA PHE A 184 -5.05 -11.02 -18.37
C PHE A 184 -4.05 -11.97 -19.02
N HIS A 185 -4.19 -12.11 -20.32
CA HIS A 185 -3.29 -12.88 -21.18
C HIS A 185 -3.35 -12.33 -22.59
N ASP A 186 -2.19 -12.22 -23.23
CA ASP A 186 -2.07 -11.99 -24.66
C ASP A 186 -0.86 -12.75 -25.21
N LYS A 187 -1.03 -13.35 -26.41
CA LYS A 187 0.07 -13.97 -27.11
C LYS A 187 0.95 -12.86 -27.70
N LEU A 188 2.15 -12.71 -27.18
CA LEU A 188 3.12 -11.82 -27.82
C LEU A 188 3.58 -12.43 -29.14
N PRO A 189 3.73 -11.62 -30.20
CA PRO A 189 4.39 -12.09 -31.40
C PRO A 189 5.81 -12.53 -31.02
N VAL A 190 6.15 -13.77 -31.38
CA VAL A 190 7.49 -14.33 -31.17
C VAL A 190 8.49 -13.40 -31.83
N LYS A 191 9.18 -12.56 -31.07
CA LYS A 191 10.38 -11.91 -31.57
C LYS A 191 11.39 -13.01 -31.83
N SER A 192 11.76 -13.17 -33.10
CA SER A 192 12.78 -14.08 -33.55
C SER A 192 14.01 -14.04 -32.63
N GLN A 193 14.62 -15.19 -32.43
CA GLN A 193 15.74 -15.48 -31.52
C GLN A 193 16.99 -14.59 -31.67
N GLU A 194 17.02 -13.65 -32.61
CA GLU A 194 18.13 -12.74 -32.86
C GLU A 194 18.53 -11.84 -31.67
N GLN A 195 17.69 -11.67 -30.67
CA GLN A 195 18.04 -10.89 -29.46
C GLN A 195 18.70 -11.70 -28.34
N LYS A 196 18.74 -13.03 -28.44
CA LYS A 196 19.53 -13.86 -27.51
C LYS A 196 21.03 -13.82 -27.82
N ASP A 197 21.36 -13.68 -29.08
CA ASP A 197 22.79 -13.66 -29.50
C ASP A 197 23.48 -12.32 -29.20
N VAL A 198 22.71 -11.21 -29.09
CA VAL A 198 23.28 -9.90 -28.69
C VAL A 198 23.58 -9.86 -27.18
N ARG A 199 22.86 -10.63 -26.33
CA ARG A 199 23.21 -10.79 -24.90
C ARG A 199 24.48 -11.62 -24.71
N GLY A 200 24.71 -12.63 -25.54
CA GLY A 200 25.94 -13.44 -25.51
C GLY A 200 27.19 -12.69 -25.96
N LEU A 201 27.04 -11.59 -26.69
CA LEU A 201 28.16 -10.71 -27.10
C LEU A 201 28.42 -9.58 -26.09
N SER A 202 27.43 -9.26 -25.21
CA SER A 202 27.59 -8.25 -24.18
C SER A 202 28.27 -8.79 -22.90
N ASP A 203 28.33 -10.13 -22.74
CA ASP A 203 28.97 -10.77 -21.57
C ASP A 203 30.51 -10.73 -21.61
N ASN A 204 31.08 -10.18 -22.70
CA ASN A 204 32.54 -10.01 -22.85
C ASN A 204 33.04 -8.57 -22.63
N ILE A 205 32.17 -7.65 -22.17
CA ILE A 205 32.61 -6.30 -21.84
C ILE A 205 32.46 -6.10 -20.32
N VAL A 206 33.60 -6.20 -19.64
CA VAL A 206 33.90 -5.79 -18.28
C VAL A 206 33.07 -6.53 -17.22
N LEU A 207 33.66 -7.58 -16.66
CA LEU A 207 33.39 -8.03 -15.28
C LEU A 207 33.77 -6.86 -14.34
N GLU A 208 32.89 -5.85 -14.20
CA GLU A 208 32.81 -5.15 -12.94
C GLU A 208 32.39 -6.21 -11.93
N GLU A 209 33.26 -6.51 -10.95
CA GLU A 209 32.95 -7.35 -9.82
C GLU A 209 31.60 -6.87 -9.24
N GLU A 210 30.53 -7.64 -9.46
CA GLU A 210 29.26 -7.42 -8.78
C GLU A 210 29.56 -7.58 -7.30
N LYS A 211 29.69 -6.45 -6.59
CA LYS A 211 29.83 -6.47 -5.13
C LYS A 211 28.62 -7.21 -4.57
N GLU A 212 28.87 -8.32 -3.89
CA GLU A 212 27.80 -9.06 -3.21
C GLU A 212 27.02 -8.14 -2.28
N ALA A 213 25.68 -8.23 -2.34
CA ALA A 213 24.82 -7.44 -1.48
C ALA A 213 25.17 -7.69 0.00
N SER A 214 25.48 -6.65 0.75
CA SER A 214 25.88 -6.72 2.17
C SER A 214 24.83 -7.45 3.02
N GLY A 215 25.22 -8.09 4.12
CA GLY A 215 24.29 -8.62 5.12
C GLY A 215 23.38 -7.52 5.68
N ILE A 216 22.21 -7.87 6.22
CA ILE A 216 21.24 -6.88 6.75
C ILE A 216 21.86 -6.04 7.87
N LEU A 217 22.63 -6.64 8.76
CA LEU A 217 23.27 -5.94 9.88
C LEU A 217 24.33 -4.95 9.37
N THR A 218 25.18 -5.39 8.44
CA THR A 218 26.20 -4.55 7.81
C THR A 218 25.55 -3.39 7.09
N PHE A 219 24.48 -3.64 6.32
CA PHE A 219 23.72 -2.61 5.63
C PHE A 219 23.24 -1.50 6.58
N PHE A 220 22.71 -1.82 7.76
CA PHE A 220 22.27 -0.82 8.73
C PHE A 220 23.41 -0.10 9.42
N LEU A 221 24.53 -0.77 9.65
CA LEU A 221 25.73 -0.13 10.21
C LEU A 221 26.34 0.90 9.25
N ASP A 222 26.29 0.62 7.96
CA ASP A 222 26.79 1.51 6.91
C ASP A 222 25.81 2.66 6.62
N HIS A 223 24.50 2.45 6.83
CA HIS A 223 23.43 3.43 6.50
C HIS A 223 22.66 3.91 7.74
N LYS A 224 23.36 4.35 8.81
CA LYS A 224 22.72 4.75 10.09
C LYS A 224 21.68 5.86 9.96
N LEU A 225 21.91 6.85 9.09
CA LEU A 225 20.94 7.93 8.86
C LEU A 225 19.70 7.42 8.12
N PHE A 226 19.85 6.42 7.23
CA PHE A 226 18.73 5.77 6.61
C PHE A 226 17.89 4.97 7.60
N LEU A 227 18.54 4.24 8.53
CA LEU A 227 17.83 3.56 9.62
C LEU A 227 17.05 4.55 10.49
N LEU A 228 17.64 5.68 10.83
CA LEU A 228 16.96 6.74 11.58
C LEU A 228 15.78 7.30 10.80
N MET A 229 15.92 7.48 9.48
CA MET A 229 14.82 7.88 8.60
C MET A 229 13.69 6.84 8.60
N LEU A 230 14.02 5.54 8.53
CA LEU A 230 13.02 4.46 8.59
C LEU A 230 12.21 4.48 9.91
N CYS A 231 12.86 4.79 11.04
CA CYS A 231 12.16 5.01 12.32
C CYS A 231 11.17 6.19 12.21
N GLY A 232 11.60 7.32 11.64
CA GLY A 232 10.72 8.46 11.38
C GLY A 232 9.56 8.10 10.45
N VAL A 233 9.83 7.32 9.39
CA VAL A 233 8.79 6.82 8.46
C VAL A 233 7.79 5.95 9.20
N ALA A 234 8.22 5.00 10.01
CA ALA A 234 7.32 4.18 10.81
C ALA A 234 6.42 5.04 11.72
N MET A 235 6.96 6.11 12.30
CA MET A 235 6.19 7.00 13.18
C MET A 235 5.15 7.85 12.43
N ILE A 236 5.45 8.38 11.25
CA ILE A 236 4.46 9.13 10.48
C ILE A 236 3.37 8.22 9.92
N PHE A 237 3.72 6.99 9.51
CA PHE A 237 2.76 6.00 9.05
C PHE A 237 1.95 5.38 10.18
N TYR A 238 2.45 5.38 11.42
CA TYR A 238 1.69 4.94 12.58
C TYR A 238 0.35 5.69 12.70
N SER A 239 0.36 7.03 12.70
CA SER A 239 -0.89 7.80 12.75
C SER A 239 -1.73 7.65 11.49
N HIS A 240 -1.10 7.52 10.32
CA HIS A 240 -1.82 7.28 9.07
C HIS A 240 -2.63 5.99 9.11
N VAL A 241 -2.03 4.89 9.54
CA VAL A 241 -2.72 3.60 9.69
C VAL A 241 -3.80 3.68 10.77
N LEU A 242 -3.47 4.27 11.92
CA LEU A 242 -4.39 4.44 13.04
C LEU A 242 -5.67 5.18 12.62
N ILE A 243 -5.53 6.31 11.91
CA ILE A 243 -6.66 7.08 11.40
C ILE A 243 -7.48 6.26 10.39
N ASN A 244 -6.82 5.57 9.45
CA ASN A 244 -7.54 4.82 8.43
C ASN A 244 -8.24 3.58 9.00
N THR A 245 -7.64 2.86 9.93
CA THR A 245 -8.22 1.66 10.55
C THR A 245 -9.44 2.00 11.40
N TYR A 246 -9.33 3.06 12.22
CA TYR A 246 -10.37 3.45 13.17
C TYR A 246 -11.18 4.67 12.70
N LEU A 247 -11.24 4.91 11.37
CA LEU A 247 -11.92 6.07 10.82
C LEU A 247 -13.41 6.08 11.17
N ILE A 248 -14.07 4.93 11.24
CA ILE A 248 -15.47 4.85 11.66
C ILE A 248 -15.66 5.37 13.09
N ASN A 249 -14.79 4.97 14.03
CA ASN A 249 -14.86 5.44 15.42
C ASN A 249 -14.60 6.95 15.52
N ILE A 250 -13.69 7.48 14.66
CA ILE A 250 -13.45 8.93 14.58
C ILE A 250 -14.70 9.65 14.06
N MET A 251 -15.36 9.09 13.04
CA MET A 251 -16.60 9.67 12.49
C MET A 251 -17.72 9.66 13.51
N GLU A 252 -17.96 8.54 14.15
CA GLU A 252 -18.98 8.42 15.20
C GLU A 252 -18.73 9.41 16.37
N HIS A 253 -17.46 9.61 16.75
CA HIS A 253 -17.08 10.57 17.80
C HIS A 253 -17.46 12.01 17.46
N VAL A 254 -17.43 12.40 16.19
CA VAL A 254 -17.81 13.74 15.71
C VAL A 254 -19.25 13.81 15.17
N GLY A 255 -20.06 12.77 15.39
CA GLY A 255 -21.46 12.68 14.98
C GLY A 255 -21.68 12.29 13.52
N GLY A 256 -20.70 11.64 12.89
CA GLY A 256 -20.77 11.12 11.53
C GLY A 256 -21.20 9.66 11.45
N SER A 257 -21.29 9.14 10.24
CA SER A 257 -21.79 7.82 9.89
C SER A 257 -20.82 7.04 8.98
N GLY A 258 -21.22 5.85 8.55
CA GLY A 258 -20.53 5.06 7.53
C GLY A 258 -20.43 5.78 6.19
N SER A 259 -21.47 6.55 5.81
CA SER A 259 -21.44 7.41 4.61
C SER A 259 -20.35 8.49 4.72
N ASP A 260 -20.22 9.14 5.87
CA ASP A 260 -19.19 10.16 6.10
C ASP A 260 -17.78 9.57 6.06
N MET A 261 -17.61 8.36 6.62
CA MET A 261 -16.36 7.60 6.46
C MET A 261 -16.05 7.34 4.99
N GLY A 262 -17.03 6.87 4.22
CA GLY A 262 -16.90 6.63 2.78
C GLY A 262 -16.52 7.88 2.00
N VAL A 263 -17.15 9.02 2.30
CA VAL A 263 -16.81 10.34 1.72
C VAL A 263 -15.37 10.74 2.04
N SER A 264 -14.92 10.60 3.29
CA SER A 264 -13.55 10.90 3.71
C SER A 264 -12.50 10.08 2.97
N LEU A 265 -12.72 8.77 2.85
CA LEU A 265 -11.84 7.86 2.09
C LEU A 265 -11.83 8.22 0.60
N SER A 266 -12.99 8.59 0.05
CA SER A 266 -13.13 9.01 -1.34
C SER A 266 -12.37 10.30 -1.63
N ILE A 267 -12.49 11.31 -0.77
CA ILE A 267 -11.73 12.57 -0.87
C ILE A 267 -10.23 12.28 -0.86
N ALA A 268 -9.76 11.49 0.09
CA ALA A 268 -8.35 11.13 0.21
C ALA A 268 -7.81 10.47 -1.06
N ALA A 269 -8.49 9.42 -1.54
CA ALA A 269 -8.05 8.66 -2.72
C ALA A 269 -8.13 9.46 -4.02
N PHE A 270 -9.16 10.29 -4.19
CA PHE A 270 -9.33 11.13 -5.38
C PHE A 270 -8.25 12.20 -5.48
N LEU A 271 -7.89 12.83 -4.36
CA LEU A 271 -6.89 13.90 -4.33
C LEU A 271 -5.45 13.39 -4.42
N GLU A 272 -5.20 12.09 -4.20
CA GLU A 272 -3.89 11.48 -4.45
C GLU A 272 -3.52 11.48 -5.95
N LEU A 273 -4.50 11.37 -6.83
CA LEU A 273 -4.28 11.22 -8.27
C LEU A 273 -3.53 12.40 -8.90
N PRO A 274 -3.93 13.67 -8.72
CA PRO A 274 -3.20 14.80 -9.29
C PRO A 274 -1.76 14.86 -8.78
N ALA A 275 -1.53 14.65 -7.47
CA ALA A 275 -0.19 14.72 -6.90
C ALA A 275 0.74 13.65 -7.49
N MET A 276 0.26 12.41 -7.64
CA MET A 276 1.03 11.33 -8.25
C MET A 276 1.24 11.55 -9.76
N ALA A 277 0.21 12.02 -10.48
CA ALA A 277 0.29 12.27 -11.93
C ALA A 277 1.30 13.39 -12.26
N PHE A 278 1.33 14.45 -11.45
CA PHE A 278 2.23 15.58 -11.65
C PHE A 278 3.59 15.43 -10.94
N PHE A 279 3.84 14.31 -10.25
CA PHE A 279 5.06 14.10 -9.48
C PHE A 279 6.34 14.31 -10.31
N ILE A 280 6.38 13.85 -11.55
CA ILE A 280 7.54 14.01 -12.48
C ILE A 280 7.86 15.49 -12.72
N TYR A 281 6.86 16.37 -12.75
CA TYR A 281 7.05 17.81 -12.90
C TYR A 281 7.48 18.47 -11.57
N ILE A 282 6.96 17.97 -10.44
CA ILE A 282 7.27 18.46 -9.10
C ILE A 282 8.73 18.14 -8.76
N VAL A 283 9.20 16.92 -9.01
CA VAL A 283 10.57 16.49 -8.67
C VAL A 283 11.64 17.20 -9.51
N LYS A 284 11.30 17.73 -10.69
CA LYS A 284 12.20 18.58 -11.49
C LYS A 284 12.44 19.95 -10.85
N LYS A 285 11.52 20.43 -10.02
CA LYS A 285 11.57 21.79 -9.41
C LYS A 285 11.93 21.76 -7.92
N ILE A 286 11.57 20.69 -7.21
CA ILE A 286 11.74 20.55 -5.77
C ILE A 286 12.58 19.31 -5.49
N LYS A 287 13.61 19.45 -4.64
CA LYS A 287 14.48 18.34 -4.25
C LYS A 287 13.68 17.24 -3.55
N VAL A 288 14.01 15.98 -3.81
CA VAL A 288 13.36 14.81 -3.21
C VAL A 288 13.40 14.85 -1.68
N SER A 289 14.55 15.26 -1.09
CA SER A 289 14.70 15.45 0.36
C SER A 289 13.69 16.44 0.94
N THR A 290 13.44 17.54 0.23
CA THR A 290 12.43 18.55 0.61
C THR A 290 11.02 18.00 0.50
N LEU A 291 10.72 17.21 -0.54
CA LEU A 291 9.41 16.57 -0.72
C LEU A 291 9.10 15.60 0.42
N ILE A 292 10.07 14.79 0.87
CA ILE A 292 9.87 13.88 2.00
C ILE A 292 9.62 14.65 3.30
N LYS A 293 10.40 15.72 3.58
CA LYS A 293 10.19 16.56 4.76
C LYS A 293 8.83 17.26 4.73
N LEU A 294 8.43 17.77 3.57
CA LEU A 294 7.11 18.39 3.36
C LEU A 294 5.99 17.38 3.58
N SER A 295 6.12 16.18 3.03
CA SER A 295 5.14 15.09 3.24
C SER A 295 5.03 14.73 4.72
N ALA A 296 6.16 14.58 5.43
CA ALA A 296 6.16 14.28 6.86
C ALA A 296 5.49 15.39 7.69
N LEU A 297 5.70 16.67 7.33
CA LEU A 297 5.01 17.80 7.94
C LEU A 297 3.50 17.70 7.73
N PHE A 298 3.06 17.37 6.50
CA PHE A 298 1.63 17.26 6.20
C PHE A 298 0.96 16.03 6.82
N PHE A 299 1.70 14.95 7.09
CA PHE A 299 1.21 13.87 7.95
C PHE A 299 0.92 14.38 9.37
N ALA A 300 1.81 15.20 9.94
CA ALA A 300 1.61 15.79 11.27
C ALA A 300 0.44 16.78 11.28
N ILE A 301 0.34 17.66 10.26
CA ILE A 301 -0.77 18.61 10.11
C ILE A 301 -2.11 17.87 9.98
N LYS A 302 -2.18 16.81 9.15
CA LYS A 302 -3.37 15.98 9.00
C LYS A 302 -3.80 15.38 10.33
N SER A 303 -2.86 14.75 11.04
CA SER A 303 -3.13 14.11 12.32
C SER A 303 -3.64 15.13 13.35
N PHE A 304 -2.99 16.29 13.45
CA PHE A 304 -3.38 17.37 14.34
C PHE A 304 -4.75 17.98 13.97
N ALA A 305 -5.02 18.15 12.68
CA ALA A 305 -6.31 18.66 12.21
C ALA A 305 -7.48 17.73 12.54
N ILE A 306 -7.26 16.39 12.43
CA ILE A 306 -8.27 15.40 12.81
C ILE A 306 -8.46 15.37 14.34
N LEU A 307 -7.37 15.48 15.13
CA LEU A 307 -7.46 15.56 16.60
C LEU A 307 -8.33 16.73 17.07
N LEU A 308 -8.25 17.87 16.38
CA LEU A 308 -9.02 19.08 16.70
C LEU A 308 -10.35 19.19 15.96
N ALA A 309 -10.74 18.19 15.18
CA ALA A 309 -11.95 18.25 14.38
C ALA A 309 -13.21 18.25 15.26
N PRO A 310 -14.03 19.32 15.28
CA PRO A 310 -15.25 19.40 16.09
C PRO A 310 -16.46 18.76 15.42
N ASN A 311 -16.35 18.41 14.13
CA ASN A 311 -17.44 17.88 13.32
C ASN A 311 -16.90 17.13 12.09
N VAL A 312 -17.79 16.45 11.40
CA VAL A 312 -17.52 15.64 10.19
C VAL A 312 -16.84 16.46 9.08
N TYR A 313 -17.28 17.70 8.85
CA TYR A 313 -16.73 18.54 7.77
C TYR A 313 -15.25 18.86 7.97
N MET A 314 -14.82 19.04 9.23
CA MET A 314 -13.40 19.26 9.50
C MET A 314 -12.57 17.98 9.30
N VAL A 315 -13.14 16.79 9.57
CA VAL A 315 -12.49 15.52 9.23
C VAL A 315 -12.37 15.38 7.71
N HIS A 316 -13.42 15.65 6.94
CA HIS A 316 -13.37 15.65 5.47
C HIS A 316 -12.31 16.61 4.94
N PHE A 317 -12.26 17.84 5.46
CA PHE A 317 -11.24 18.83 5.09
C PHE A 317 -9.83 18.33 5.39
N SER A 318 -9.64 17.67 6.54
CA SER A 318 -8.33 17.12 6.92
C SER A 318 -7.83 16.03 5.97
N MET A 319 -8.73 15.32 5.27
CA MET A 319 -8.36 14.33 4.25
C MET A 319 -7.72 14.96 3.01
N VAL A 320 -7.93 16.25 2.76
CA VAL A 320 -7.26 16.98 1.66
C VAL A 320 -5.74 16.97 1.83
N PHE A 321 -5.23 16.99 3.06
CA PHE A 321 -3.81 16.93 3.34
C PHE A 321 -3.14 15.61 2.90
N GLN A 322 -3.92 14.56 2.67
CA GLN A 322 -3.47 13.29 2.12
C GLN A 322 -2.73 13.45 0.78
N MET A 323 -3.18 14.42 -0.03
CA MET A 323 -2.56 14.75 -1.32
C MET A 323 -1.07 15.08 -1.19
N ILE A 324 -0.68 15.82 -0.15
CA ILE A 324 0.72 16.20 0.08
C ILE A 324 1.40 15.16 0.98
N ALA A 325 0.72 14.66 2.01
CA ALA A 325 1.27 13.72 2.95
C ALA A 325 1.65 12.39 2.26
N PHE A 326 0.68 11.63 1.81
CA PHE A 326 0.88 10.27 1.30
C PHE A 326 1.27 10.24 -0.18
N ALA A 327 0.58 11.03 -1.02
CA ALA A 327 0.73 10.92 -2.46
C ALA A 327 2.09 11.44 -2.97
N LEU A 328 2.69 12.43 -2.31
CA LEU A 328 4.06 12.86 -2.63
C LEU A 328 5.11 11.98 -1.94
N PHE A 329 4.84 11.49 -0.71
CA PHE A 329 5.77 10.63 0.01
C PHE A 329 6.09 9.36 -0.77
N THR A 330 5.07 8.70 -1.30
CA THR A 330 5.19 7.39 -1.94
C THR A 330 6.21 7.38 -3.08
N PRO A 331 6.11 8.20 -4.13
CA PRO A 331 7.13 8.25 -5.16
C PRO A 331 8.45 8.88 -4.67
N ALA A 332 8.39 9.94 -3.83
CA ALA A 332 9.60 10.60 -3.35
C ALA A 332 10.51 9.66 -2.56
N SER A 333 9.95 8.78 -1.73
CA SER A 333 10.72 7.80 -0.96
C SER A 333 11.47 6.80 -1.84
N ILE A 334 10.86 6.39 -2.97
CA ILE A 334 11.50 5.50 -3.96
C ILE A 334 12.71 6.20 -4.60
N TYR A 335 12.52 7.45 -5.06
CA TYR A 335 13.62 8.24 -5.63
C TYR A 335 14.73 8.45 -4.61
N PHE A 336 14.39 8.79 -3.37
CA PHE A 336 15.35 9.02 -2.30
C PHE A 336 16.23 7.79 -2.00
N VAL A 337 15.61 6.61 -1.91
CA VAL A 337 16.35 5.36 -1.69
C VAL A 337 17.27 5.07 -2.86
N ASN A 338 16.81 5.28 -4.10
CA ASN A 338 17.64 5.06 -5.29
C ASN A 338 18.83 6.01 -5.38
N ASP A 339 18.70 7.23 -4.86
CA ASP A 339 19.78 8.23 -4.84
C ASP A 339 20.75 8.02 -3.67
N LEU A 340 20.25 7.49 -2.54
CA LEU A 340 21.04 7.33 -1.31
C LEU A 340 21.80 6.01 -1.26
N ILE A 341 21.22 4.94 -1.81
CA ILE A 341 21.71 3.56 -1.64
C ILE A 341 22.35 3.06 -2.94
N GLU A 342 23.51 2.41 -2.80
CA GLU A 342 24.23 1.80 -3.91
C GLU A 342 23.36 0.79 -4.65
N LYS A 343 23.61 0.63 -5.95
CA LYS A 343 22.81 -0.16 -6.88
C LYS A 343 22.52 -1.58 -6.36
N GLU A 344 23.50 -2.24 -5.76
CA GLU A 344 23.46 -3.61 -5.24
C GLU A 344 22.50 -3.76 -4.05
N ASN A 345 22.33 -2.71 -3.26
CA ASN A 345 21.49 -2.69 -2.04
C ASN A 345 20.14 -1.96 -2.21
N ARG A 346 19.82 -1.41 -3.39
CA ARG A 346 18.58 -0.62 -3.61
C ARG A 346 17.31 -1.41 -3.33
N VAL A 347 17.25 -2.66 -3.79
CA VAL A 347 16.10 -3.54 -3.54
C VAL A 347 15.90 -3.74 -2.04
N LYS A 348 17.00 -3.93 -1.30
CA LYS A 348 16.97 -4.06 0.16
C LYS A 348 16.45 -2.77 0.81
N GLY A 349 16.94 -1.60 0.39
CA GLY A 349 16.48 -0.30 0.88
C GLY A 349 14.99 -0.07 0.64
N GLN A 350 14.49 -0.40 -0.57
CA GLN A 350 13.06 -0.32 -0.89
C GLN A 350 12.22 -1.27 -0.03
N SER A 351 12.70 -2.50 0.18
CA SER A 351 12.01 -3.46 1.04
C SER A 351 11.93 -2.98 2.49
N MET A 352 12.99 -2.34 3.00
CA MET A 352 13.01 -1.80 4.37
C MET A 352 12.01 -0.63 4.54
N LEU A 353 11.78 0.18 3.51
CA LEU A 353 10.68 1.16 3.51
C LEU A 353 9.31 0.47 3.67
N GLY A 354 9.07 -0.60 2.92
CA GLY A 354 7.84 -1.40 3.05
C GLY A 354 7.67 -1.99 4.45
N VAL A 355 8.76 -2.51 5.03
CA VAL A 355 8.77 -3.02 6.42
C VAL A 355 8.47 -1.91 7.41
N ALA A 356 9.03 -0.71 7.24
CA ALA A 356 8.81 0.41 8.16
C ALA A 356 7.36 0.92 8.12
N ASN A 357 6.80 1.13 6.92
CA ASN A 357 5.48 1.76 6.77
C ASN A 357 4.30 0.79 6.94
N ILE A 358 4.35 -0.41 6.37
CA ILE A 358 3.26 -1.40 6.45
C ILE A 358 3.48 -2.34 7.63
N GLY A 359 4.69 -2.87 7.77
CA GLY A 359 5.02 -3.85 8.80
C GLY A 359 5.02 -3.27 10.20
N VAL A 360 6.00 -2.41 10.49
CA VAL A 360 6.19 -1.87 11.85
C VAL A 360 5.07 -0.91 12.21
N ALA A 361 4.83 0.10 11.36
CA ALA A 361 3.80 1.11 11.62
C ALA A 361 2.41 0.48 11.68
N GLY A 362 2.06 -0.38 10.70
CA GLY A 362 0.75 -1.03 10.64
C GLY A 362 0.49 -1.92 11.86
N THR A 363 1.46 -2.75 12.22
CA THR A 363 1.32 -3.62 13.40
C THR A 363 1.17 -2.82 14.69
N LEU A 364 2.06 -1.84 14.93
CA LEU A 364 2.00 -1.04 16.16
C LEU A 364 0.74 -0.17 16.22
N ALA A 365 0.35 0.46 15.12
CA ALA A 365 -0.85 1.30 15.08
C ALA A 365 -2.12 0.49 15.36
N ASN A 366 -2.26 -0.68 14.76
CA ASN A 366 -3.44 -1.51 14.99
C ASN A 366 -3.49 -2.04 16.42
N LEU A 367 -2.39 -2.60 16.94
CA LEU A 367 -2.34 -3.13 18.31
C LEU A 367 -2.60 -2.08 19.38
N THR A 368 -1.87 -0.96 19.29
CA THR A 368 -1.97 0.08 20.32
C THR A 368 -3.20 0.95 20.12
N GLY A 369 -3.61 1.20 18.87
CA GLY A 369 -4.76 2.02 18.52
C GLY A 369 -6.06 1.44 19.06
N GLY A 370 -6.31 0.15 18.86
CA GLY A 370 -7.49 -0.53 19.41
C GLY A 370 -7.54 -0.47 20.93
N LYS A 371 -6.41 -0.77 21.58
CA LYS A 371 -6.33 -0.71 23.05
C LYS A 371 -6.51 0.71 23.60
N LEU A 372 -5.92 1.72 22.97
CA LEU A 372 -6.10 3.12 23.37
C LEU A 372 -7.55 3.55 23.20
N LEU A 373 -8.18 3.14 22.12
CA LEU A 373 -9.56 3.46 21.82
C LEU A 373 -10.53 2.87 22.86
N ASP A 374 -10.37 1.60 23.22
CA ASP A 374 -11.21 0.93 24.22
C ASP A 374 -10.95 1.44 25.64
N SER A 375 -9.70 1.79 25.99
CA SER A 375 -9.34 2.18 27.36
C SER A 375 -9.51 3.67 27.64
N TYR A 376 -9.27 4.54 26.65
CA TYR A 376 -9.17 5.99 26.82
C TYR A 376 -9.95 6.80 25.78
N GLY A 377 -10.58 6.16 24.80
CA GLY A 377 -11.42 6.77 23.78
C GLY A 377 -10.63 7.38 22.60
N VAL A 378 -11.41 7.94 21.65
CA VAL A 378 -10.90 8.45 20.36
C VAL A 378 -9.88 9.57 20.52
N THR A 379 -10.13 10.51 21.44
CA THR A 379 -9.23 11.66 21.66
C THR A 379 -7.84 11.23 22.10
N ALA A 380 -7.73 10.26 23.03
CA ALA A 380 -6.44 9.77 23.51
C ALA A 380 -5.67 9.02 22.39
N MET A 381 -6.38 8.23 21.59
CA MET A 381 -5.83 7.54 20.43
C MET A 381 -5.26 8.55 19.42
N LEU A 382 -6.03 9.59 19.05
CA LEU A 382 -5.61 10.64 18.11
C LEU A 382 -4.47 11.49 18.66
N LEU A 383 -4.48 11.83 19.95
CA LEU A 383 -3.39 12.56 20.61
C LEU A 383 -2.08 11.76 20.53
N THR A 384 -2.13 10.46 20.88
CA THR A 384 -0.97 9.57 20.77
C THR A 384 -0.45 9.52 19.32
N GLY A 385 -1.34 9.34 18.34
CA GLY A 385 -0.99 9.37 16.92
C GLY A 385 -0.33 10.68 16.51
N THR A 386 -0.88 11.80 16.95
CA THR A 386 -0.36 13.14 16.62
C THR A 386 1.03 13.37 17.23
N VAL A 387 1.25 13.01 18.49
CA VAL A 387 2.56 13.13 19.15
C VAL A 387 3.59 12.25 18.45
N VAL A 388 3.27 10.99 18.19
CA VAL A 388 4.17 10.06 17.50
C VAL A 388 4.53 10.60 16.11
N THR A 389 3.56 11.12 15.36
CA THR A 389 3.81 11.68 14.02
C THR A 389 4.67 12.94 14.09
N ALA A 390 4.44 13.82 15.07
CA ALA A 390 5.26 15.02 15.26
C ALA A 390 6.73 14.67 15.56
N VAL A 391 6.97 13.69 16.42
CA VAL A 391 8.31 13.15 16.68
C VAL A 391 8.90 12.52 15.41
N GLY A 392 8.12 11.75 14.67
CA GLY A 392 8.53 11.17 13.39
C GLY A 392 8.94 12.21 12.36
N PHE A 393 8.21 13.32 12.25
CA PHE A 393 8.56 14.47 11.42
C PHE A 393 9.91 15.06 11.82
N LEU A 394 10.16 15.28 13.12
CA LEU A 394 11.44 15.80 13.61
C LEU A 394 12.60 14.85 13.28
N ILE A 395 12.41 13.54 13.47
CA ILE A 395 13.40 12.52 13.14
C ILE A 395 13.71 12.55 11.64
N ILE A 396 12.70 12.65 10.76
CA ILE A 396 12.89 12.75 9.31
C ILE A 396 13.68 14.02 8.95
N CYS A 397 13.39 15.15 9.59
CA CYS A 397 14.14 16.39 9.37
C CYS A 397 15.61 16.28 9.74
N ILE A 398 15.95 15.56 10.82
CA ILE A 398 17.32 15.35 11.29
C ILE A 398 18.07 14.32 10.45
N SER A 399 17.38 13.23 10.05
CA SER A 399 18.00 12.11 9.33
C SER A 399 18.30 12.43 7.86
N ILE A 400 17.47 13.25 7.23
CA ILE A 400 17.66 13.66 5.85
C ILE A 400 18.54 14.92 5.80
N LYS A 401 19.86 14.73 5.71
CA LYS A 401 20.79 15.82 5.42
C LYS A 401 20.80 16.11 3.92
N GLU A 402 20.93 17.37 3.55
CA GLU A 402 21.19 17.72 2.14
C GLU A 402 22.55 17.12 1.74
N PRO A 403 22.65 16.40 0.61
CA PRO A 403 23.96 15.96 0.13
C PRO A 403 24.81 17.21 -0.15
N ASP A 404 26.03 17.22 0.36
CA ASP A 404 27.02 18.24 0.04
C ASP A 404 27.16 18.34 -1.48
N LYS A 405 27.07 19.54 -2.03
CA LYS A 405 27.09 19.84 -3.48
C LYS A 405 28.39 19.43 -4.21
N GLN A 406 29.30 18.70 -3.59
CA GLN A 406 30.65 18.48 -4.10
C GLN A 406 30.95 17.11 -4.70
N LYS A 407 30.00 16.17 -4.84
CA LYS A 407 30.34 14.82 -5.39
C LYS A 407 29.74 14.42 -6.73
N ASN A 408 28.96 15.26 -7.41
CA ASN A 408 28.42 14.90 -8.73
C ASN A 408 28.54 16.04 -9.77
N THR A 409 29.80 16.45 -10.07
CA THR A 409 30.11 17.11 -11.35
C THR A 409 30.76 16.08 -12.29
N GLY A 410 30.04 15.06 -12.66
CA GLY A 410 30.48 14.05 -13.59
C GLY A 410 29.29 13.33 -14.22
N GLY A 411 28.82 13.86 -15.36
CA GLY A 411 28.00 13.09 -16.28
C GLY A 411 26.53 13.49 -16.39
N LEU A 412 26.28 14.62 -17.10
CA LEU A 412 25.11 14.82 -17.96
C LEU A 412 25.48 16.00 -18.89
N THR A 413 26.23 15.70 -19.93
CA THR A 413 26.18 16.45 -21.20
C THR A 413 25.53 15.57 -22.24
#